data_e85e50709b112d2788c2cb81d31b8907
#
_entry.id   e85e50709b112d2788c2cb81d31b8907
#
_cell.length_a   1.000
_cell.length_b   1.000
_cell.length_c   1.000
_cell.angle_alpha   90.00
_cell.angle_beta   90.00
_cell.angle_gamma   90.00
#
_symmetry.space_group_name_H-M   'P 1'
#
loop_
_entity.id
_entity.type
_entity.pdbx_description
1 polymer ?
#
loop_
_entity_poly.entity_id
_entity_poly.type
_entity_poly.pdbx_seq_one_letter_code
_entity_poly.pdbx_strand_id
1 'polypeptide(L)' 'MNLNSTEIYIKNQRQIKLMTRISPWFDDKDDATNWYLYQKLSHFGGMTAEEVLIQNGIDGYESLMKYINKKELNQL' A
#
# COMPACT_ATOMS: atom_id res chain seq x y z
N MET A 1 -21.04 -3.51 -1.47
CA MET A 1 -21.23 -3.62 -0.01
C MET A 1 -20.50 -2.50 0.70
N ASN A 2 -21.17 -1.79 1.58
CA ASN A 2 -20.54 -0.70 2.30
C ASN A 2 -19.78 -1.22 3.50
N LEU A 3 -18.57 -0.67 3.71
CA LEU A 3 -17.79 -0.98 4.89
C LEU A 3 -18.43 -0.31 6.11
N ASN A 4 -18.38 -0.97 7.26
CA ASN A 4 -18.81 -0.34 8.51
C ASN A 4 -17.70 0.59 9.03
N SER A 5 -18.01 1.37 10.07
CA SER A 5 -17.06 2.37 10.60
C SER A 5 -15.74 1.75 11.05
N THR A 6 -15.79 0.57 11.67
CA THR A 6 -14.60 -0.13 12.14
C THR A 6 -13.72 -0.56 10.97
N GLU A 7 -14.33 -1.10 9.91
CA GLU A 7 -13.59 -1.54 8.72
C GLU A 7 -12.93 -0.36 8.02
N ILE A 8 -13.62 0.77 7.91
CA ILE A 8 -13.06 1.99 7.32
C ILE A 8 -11.87 2.47 8.13
N TYR A 9 -11.99 2.48 9.46
CA TYR A 9 -10.91 2.91 10.35
C TYR A 9 -9.68 2.03 10.15
N ILE A 10 -9.85 0.71 10.14
CA ILE A 10 -8.74 -0.24 9.99
C ILE A 10 -8.07 -0.05 8.63
N LYS A 11 -8.85 0.09 7.56
CA LYS A 11 -8.31 0.33 6.23
C LYS A 11 -7.47 1.60 6.19
N ASN A 12 -7.97 2.67 6.82
CA ASN A 12 -7.26 3.96 6.83
C ASN A 12 -5.95 3.86 7.62
N GLN A 13 -5.92 3.11 8.71
CA GLN A 13 -4.70 2.91 9.48
C GLN A 13 -3.65 2.15 8.68
N ARG A 14 -4.07 1.11 7.94
CA ARG A 14 -3.17 0.35 7.09
C ARG A 14 -2.61 1.22 5.97
N GLN A 15 -3.47 2.04 5.36
CA GLN A 15 -3.06 2.96 4.31
C GLN A 15 -2.01 3.94 4.82
N ILE A 16 -2.24 4.55 5.99
CA ILE A 16 -1.31 5.51 6.59
C ILE A 16 0.04 4.84 6.84
N LYS A 17 0.06 3.63 7.37
CA LYS A 17 1.30 2.92 7.64
C LYS A 17 2.08 2.61 6.36
N LEU A 18 1.38 2.20 5.31
CA LEU A 18 2.01 1.96 4.01
C LEU A 18 2.58 3.25 3.43
N MET A 19 1.80 4.33 3.47
CA MET A 19 2.24 5.62 2.96
C MET A 19 3.49 6.11 3.70
N THR A 20 3.51 5.91 5.02
CA THR A 20 4.66 6.29 5.84
C THR A 20 5.91 5.52 5.42
N ARG A 21 5.76 4.22 5.11
CA ARG A 21 6.89 3.39 4.69
C ARG A 21 7.45 3.77 3.33
N ILE A 22 6.61 4.16 2.38
CA ILE A 22 7.07 4.48 1.03
C ILE A 22 7.42 5.96 0.85
N SER A 23 7.02 6.80 1.79
CA SER A 23 7.25 8.23 1.72
C SER A 23 8.72 8.60 1.45
N PRO A 24 9.71 7.95 2.09
CA PRO A 24 11.12 8.26 1.80
C PRO A 24 11.58 7.94 0.37
N TRP A 25 10.80 7.19 -0.40
CA TRP A 25 11.15 6.89 -1.78
C TRP A 25 10.95 8.09 -2.71
N PHE A 26 10.22 9.09 -2.26
CA PHE A 26 9.79 10.23 -3.08
C PHE A 26 10.16 11.53 -2.41
N ASP A 27 10.42 12.55 -3.22
CA ASP A 27 10.67 13.90 -2.71
C ASP A 27 9.39 14.64 -2.38
N ASP A 28 8.28 14.23 -3.01
CA ASP A 28 6.99 14.89 -2.90
C ASP A 28 5.95 13.92 -2.38
N LYS A 29 5.12 14.41 -1.45
CA LYS A 29 4.01 13.68 -0.88
C LYS A 29 3.01 13.20 -1.93
N ASP A 30 2.79 14.02 -2.96
CA ASP A 30 1.86 13.68 -4.03
C ASP A 30 2.35 12.50 -4.85
N ASP A 31 3.67 12.36 -5.00
CA ASP A 31 4.24 11.22 -5.72
C ASP A 31 4.01 9.92 -4.96
N ALA A 32 4.11 9.96 -3.64
CA ALA A 32 3.81 8.79 -2.81
C ALA A 32 2.33 8.41 -2.91
N THR A 33 1.44 9.40 -2.90
CA THR A 33 0.01 9.18 -3.06
C THR A 33 -0.29 8.58 -4.43
N ASN A 34 0.33 9.11 -5.47
CA ASN A 34 0.16 8.59 -6.83
C ASN A 34 0.65 7.15 -6.95
N TRP A 35 1.76 6.81 -6.30
CA TRP A 35 2.24 5.44 -6.27
C TRP A 35 1.19 4.51 -5.66
N TYR A 36 0.65 4.89 -4.51
CA TYR A 36 -0.33 4.08 -3.81
C TYR A 36 -1.61 3.87 -4.62
N LEU A 37 -2.09 4.92 -5.27
CA LEU A 37 -3.38 4.90 -5.96
C LEU A 37 -3.30 4.36 -7.38
N TYR A 38 -2.18 4.59 -8.06
CA TYR A 38 -2.14 4.39 -9.52
C TYR A 38 -1.03 3.49 -10.03
N GLN A 39 0.02 3.24 -9.24
CA GLN A 39 1.12 2.40 -9.70
C GLN A 39 0.69 0.93 -9.73
N LYS A 40 0.65 0.35 -10.92
CA LYS A 40 0.35 -1.07 -11.07
C LYS A 40 1.56 -1.89 -10.70
N LEU A 41 1.35 -2.88 -9.84
CA LEU A 41 2.42 -3.71 -9.30
C LEU A 41 2.35 -5.09 -9.96
N SER A 42 3.34 -5.40 -10.79
CA SER A 42 3.37 -6.68 -11.49
C SER A 42 3.43 -7.86 -10.51
N HIS A 43 4.08 -7.67 -9.37
CA HIS A 43 4.15 -8.68 -8.32
C HIS A 43 2.74 -9.07 -7.80
N PHE A 44 1.78 -8.18 -7.93
CA PHE A 44 0.40 -8.40 -7.48
C PHE A 44 -0.58 -8.49 -8.66
N GLY A 45 -0.10 -9.01 -9.79
CA GLY A 45 -0.96 -9.22 -10.95
C GLY A 45 -1.43 -7.93 -11.62
N GLY A 46 -0.71 -6.84 -11.42
CA GLY A 46 -1.06 -5.55 -12.01
C GLY A 46 -2.01 -4.73 -11.16
N MET A 47 -2.30 -5.15 -9.94
CA MET A 47 -3.11 -4.35 -9.01
C MET A 47 -2.28 -3.25 -8.39
N THR A 48 -2.94 -2.13 -8.04
CA THR A 48 -2.31 -1.08 -7.26
C THR A 48 -2.28 -1.48 -5.79
N ALA A 49 -1.46 -0.79 -4.99
CA ALA A 49 -1.42 -1.04 -3.54
C ALA A 49 -2.79 -0.86 -2.91
N GLU A 50 -3.54 0.17 -3.33
CA GLU A 50 -4.90 0.38 -2.82
C GLU A 50 -5.79 -0.82 -3.12
N GLU A 51 -5.74 -1.32 -4.35
CA GLU A 51 -6.56 -2.46 -4.74
C GLU A 51 -6.21 -3.71 -3.92
N VAL A 52 -4.93 -3.94 -3.67
CA VAL A 52 -4.50 -5.08 -2.86
C VAL A 52 -5.06 -5.00 -1.44
N LEU A 53 -5.04 -3.80 -0.85
CA LEU A 53 -5.61 -3.60 0.49
C LEU A 53 -7.11 -3.83 0.51
N ILE A 54 -7.82 -3.30 -0.49
CA ILE A 54 -9.28 -3.41 -0.54
C ILE A 54 -9.70 -4.86 -0.74
N GLN A 55 -9.04 -5.57 -1.65
CA GLN A 55 -9.46 -6.92 -2.01
C GLN A 55 -9.01 -7.99 -1.02
N ASN A 56 -7.84 -7.82 -0.41
CA ASN A 56 -7.23 -8.87 0.41
C ASN A 56 -7.09 -8.52 1.90
N GLY A 57 -7.46 -7.32 2.30
CA GLY A 57 -7.47 -6.92 3.70
C GLY A 57 -6.10 -7.06 4.38
N ILE A 58 -6.08 -7.73 5.53
CA ILE A 58 -4.84 -7.88 6.31
C ILE A 58 -3.78 -8.70 5.55
N ASP A 59 -4.20 -9.71 4.81
CA ASP A 59 -3.26 -10.52 4.03
C ASP A 59 -2.60 -9.67 2.95
N GLY A 60 -3.37 -8.78 2.32
CA GLY A 60 -2.85 -7.85 1.34
C GLY A 60 -1.87 -6.86 1.97
N TYR A 61 -2.21 -6.35 3.14
CA TYR A 61 -1.34 -5.44 3.87
C TYR A 61 0.00 -6.11 4.19
N GLU A 62 -0.03 -7.32 4.73
CA GLU A 62 1.19 -8.03 5.06
C GLU A 62 2.05 -8.33 3.84
N SER A 63 1.41 -8.71 2.74
CA SER A 63 2.10 -8.98 1.48
C SER A 63 2.76 -7.71 0.93
N LEU A 64 2.06 -6.58 1.02
CA LEU A 64 2.61 -5.29 0.59
C LEU A 64 3.80 -4.87 1.45
N MET A 65 3.71 -5.07 2.76
CA MET A 65 4.82 -4.74 3.65
C MET A 65 6.06 -5.58 3.36
N LYS A 66 5.87 -6.86 3.07
CA LYS A 66 6.97 -7.73 2.65
C LYS A 66 7.58 -7.27 1.33
N TYR A 67 6.74 -6.88 0.39
CA TYR A 67 7.18 -6.35 -0.90
C TYR A 67 8.02 -5.09 -0.72
N ILE A 68 7.55 -4.17 0.12
CA ILE A 68 8.25 -2.91 0.41
C ILE A 68 9.60 -3.19 1.06
N ASN A 69 9.62 -4.07 2.07
CA ASN A 69 10.86 -4.40 2.76
C ASN A 69 11.89 -5.02 1.81
N LYS A 70 11.45 -5.91 0.95
CA LYS A 70 12.33 -6.56 -0.02
C LYS A 70 12.88 -5.55 -1.02
N LYS A 71 12.04 -4.61 -1.45
CA LYS A 71 12.46 -3.58 -2.40
C LYS A 71 13.50 -2.66 -1.79
N GLU A 72 13.34 -2.30 -0.52
CA GLU A 72 14.31 -1.48 0.19
C GLU A 72 15.65 -2.19 0.33
N LEU A 73 15.63 -3.48 0.65
CA LEU A 73 16.86 -4.27 0.78
C LEU A 73 17.61 -4.35 -0.54
N ASN A 74 16.89 -4.45 -1.65
CA ASN A 74 17.51 -4.57 -2.97
C ASN A 74 18.09 -3.25 -3.48
N GLN A 75 17.73 -2.14 -2.85
CA GLN A 75 18.26 -0.82 -3.24
C GLN A 75 19.55 -0.46 -2.48
N LEU A 76 19.90 -1.24 -1.51
CA LEU A 76 21.14 -1.08 -0.77
C LEU A 76 22.26 -1.83 -1.49
#